data_8442ecaec51d92dfe517a103180354a3
#
_entry.id   8442ecaec51d92dfe517a103180354a3
#
_cell.length_a   1.000
_cell.length_b   1.000
_cell.length_c   1.000
_cell.angle_alpha   90.00
_cell.angle_beta   90.00
_cell.angle_gamma   90.00
#
_symmetry.space_group_name_H-M   'P 1'
#
loop_
_entity.id
_entity.type
_entity.pdbx_description
1 polymer ?
#
loop_
_entity_poly.entity_id
_entity_poly.type
_entity_poly.pdbx_seq_one_letter_code
_entity_poly.pdbx_strand_id
1 'polypeptide(L)'
;PVGEQKTKPTQHTVKELRGLGITPDILVCRSSAPLTVETREKLAAFCHVSPQAVMSTHDVPNIYHVPLMLQEQGLCDILGVDCHATDLLKDWKTMAYHLDTLTEAVHIAMVGKYTDLSDAYLSVIKSLQHAAMAVDRKLIIDWIEASHLESDWKNEEEQASAWSMLKKADGVLVPGGFGDRGIEGKIAAAHYARTTQTPYLGICLGLQVATIEFCRNVLGLEGANSTEFDENP
;
A
#
# COMPACT_ATOMS: atom_id res chain seq x y z
N PRO A 1 -15.53 12.45 15.41
CA PRO A 1 -14.61 13.58 15.20
C PRO A 1 -15.00 14.75 16.10
N VAL A 2 -14.86 14.57 17.42
CA VAL A 2 -15.16 15.61 18.43
C VAL A 2 -14.06 15.71 19.48
N GLY A 3 -12.86 15.22 19.21
CA GLY A 3 -11.72 15.32 20.13
C GLY A 3 -11.80 14.43 21.38
N GLU A 4 -12.94 13.79 21.66
CA GLU A 4 -13.13 12.90 22.81
C GLU A 4 -13.06 11.44 22.38
N GLN A 5 -12.29 10.62 23.10
CA GLN A 5 -12.20 9.18 22.85
C GLN A 5 -13.50 8.48 23.29
N LYS A 6 -14.17 7.79 22.35
CA LYS A 6 -15.43 7.11 22.60
C LYS A 6 -15.19 5.65 22.97
N THR A 7 -15.62 5.25 24.17
CA THR A 7 -15.45 3.88 24.69
C THR A 7 -16.64 2.95 24.39
N LYS A 8 -17.82 3.50 24.09
CA LYS A 8 -19.03 2.69 23.89
C LYS A 8 -18.94 1.67 22.75
N PRO A 9 -18.35 1.96 21.57
CA PRO A 9 -18.21 0.95 20.52
C PRO A 9 -17.44 -0.28 20.99
N THR A 10 -16.30 -0.08 21.68
CA THR A 10 -15.50 -1.18 22.24
C THR A 10 -16.27 -1.97 23.31
N GLN A 11 -16.97 -1.28 24.21
CA GLN A 11 -17.82 -1.93 25.22
C GLN A 11 -18.91 -2.77 24.59
N HIS A 12 -19.55 -2.28 23.52
CA HIS A 12 -20.58 -3.03 22.79
C HIS A 12 -19.97 -4.27 22.12
N THR A 13 -18.85 -4.13 21.39
CA THR A 13 -18.15 -5.25 20.76
C THR A 13 -17.81 -6.35 21.77
N VAL A 14 -17.25 -5.97 22.92
CA VAL A 14 -16.90 -6.96 23.96
C VAL A 14 -18.14 -7.60 24.59
N LYS A 15 -19.23 -6.84 24.78
CA LYS A 15 -20.50 -7.39 25.25
C LYS A 15 -21.06 -8.46 24.30
N GLU A 16 -21.08 -8.18 22.99
CA GLU A 16 -21.55 -9.14 21.99
C GLU A 16 -20.64 -10.38 21.95
N LEU A 17 -19.33 -10.20 21.97
CA LEU A 17 -18.37 -11.30 22.00
C LEU A 17 -18.58 -12.23 23.21
N ARG A 18 -18.81 -11.64 24.40
CA ARG A 18 -19.10 -12.40 25.62
C ARG A 18 -20.45 -13.10 25.57
N GLY A 19 -21.44 -12.53 24.87
CA GLY A 19 -22.71 -13.18 24.59
C GLY A 19 -22.56 -14.49 23.80
N LEU A 20 -21.47 -14.63 23.03
CA LEU A 20 -21.07 -15.84 22.32
C LEU A 20 -20.20 -16.78 23.15
N GLY A 21 -19.96 -16.48 24.42
CA GLY A 21 -19.13 -17.29 25.33
C GLY A 21 -17.63 -17.04 25.21
N ILE A 22 -17.19 -15.99 24.51
CA ILE A 22 -15.77 -15.65 24.34
C ILE A 22 -15.43 -14.40 25.15
N THR A 23 -14.38 -14.46 25.94
CA THR A 23 -13.90 -13.32 26.73
C THR A 23 -12.52 -12.89 26.18
N PRO A 24 -12.29 -11.60 25.87
CA PRO A 24 -11.00 -11.14 25.43
C PRO A 24 -10.02 -11.07 26.60
N ASP A 25 -8.77 -11.44 26.38
CA ASP A 25 -7.69 -11.25 27.34
C ASP A 25 -7.01 -9.89 27.15
N ILE A 26 -6.96 -9.39 25.91
CA ILE A 26 -6.33 -8.14 25.54
C ILE A 26 -7.26 -7.32 24.64
N LEU A 27 -7.32 -6.01 24.86
CA LEU A 27 -8.00 -5.06 23.98
C LEU A 27 -6.96 -4.20 23.26
N VAL A 28 -6.88 -4.33 21.95
CA VAL A 28 -6.04 -3.48 21.10
C VAL A 28 -6.92 -2.41 20.47
N CYS A 29 -6.80 -1.19 20.96
CA CYS A 29 -7.70 -0.10 20.62
C CYS A 29 -7.06 0.84 19.58
N ARG A 30 -7.67 0.91 18.39
CA ARG A 30 -7.25 1.81 17.32
C ARG A 30 -7.83 3.22 17.55
N SER A 31 -6.98 4.23 17.51
CA SER A 31 -7.33 5.65 17.69
C SER A 31 -6.38 6.57 16.95
N SER A 32 -6.73 7.84 16.77
CA SER A 32 -5.84 8.84 16.17
C SER A 32 -4.75 9.35 17.14
N ALA A 33 -5.02 9.26 18.44
CA ALA A 33 -4.09 9.69 19.50
C ALA A 33 -3.98 8.61 20.58
N PRO A 34 -2.91 8.58 21.38
CA PRO A 34 -2.78 7.66 22.50
C PRO A 34 -4.00 7.65 23.40
N LEU A 35 -4.38 6.48 23.93
CA LEU A 35 -5.45 6.39 24.91
C LEU A 35 -5.08 7.15 26.18
N THR A 36 -6.02 7.98 26.68
CA THR A 36 -5.85 8.59 28.00
C THR A 36 -5.95 7.53 29.11
N VAL A 37 -5.39 7.84 30.27
CA VAL A 37 -5.45 6.93 31.43
C VAL A 37 -6.89 6.64 31.80
N GLU A 38 -7.75 7.67 31.85
CA GLU A 38 -9.18 7.51 32.17
C GLU A 38 -9.92 6.65 31.15
N THR A 39 -9.60 6.78 29.85
CA THR A 39 -10.18 5.94 28.79
C THR A 39 -9.76 4.50 28.96
N ARG A 40 -8.50 4.25 29.24
CA ARG A 40 -7.93 2.92 29.50
C ARG A 40 -8.59 2.24 30.70
N GLU A 41 -8.67 2.93 31.85
CA GLU A 41 -9.29 2.44 33.06
C GLU A 41 -10.79 2.15 32.86
N LYS A 42 -11.49 3.04 32.17
CA LYS A 42 -12.89 2.87 31.82
C LYS A 42 -13.14 1.63 30.93
N LEU A 43 -12.31 1.44 29.90
CA LEU A 43 -12.39 0.24 29.07
C LEU A 43 -12.09 -1.03 29.87
N ALA A 44 -11.03 -1.01 30.68
CA ALA A 44 -10.67 -2.13 31.54
C ALA A 44 -11.82 -2.56 32.45
N ALA A 45 -12.45 -1.60 33.16
CA ALA A 45 -13.56 -1.86 34.06
C ALA A 45 -14.79 -2.43 33.34
N PHE A 46 -15.20 -1.84 32.22
CA PHE A 46 -16.41 -2.29 31.48
C PHE A 46 -16.19 -3.59 30.69
N CYS A 47 -14.97 -3.85 30.24
CA CYS A 47 -14.65 -5.04 29.45
C CYS A 47 -14.10 -6.18 30.31
N HIS A 48 -13.89 -5.96 31.60
CA HIS A 48 -13.37 -6.94 32.58
C HIS A 48 -12.01 -7.50 32.18
N VAL A 49 -11.11 -6.63 31.73
CA VAL A 49 -9.69 -6.91 31.51
C VAL A 49 -8.83 -6.07 32.44
N SER A 50 -7.56 -6.40 32.61
CA SER A 50 -6.67 -5.53 33.35
C SER A 50 -6.38 -4.22 32.60
N PRO A 51 -6.13 -3.09 33.28
CA PRO A 51 -5.74 -1.86 32.58
C PRO A 51 -4.50 -2.00 31.70
N GLN A 52 -3.57 -2.87 32.07
CA GLN A 52 -2.37 -3.20 31.31
C GLN A 52 -2.71 -3.94 30.00
N ALA A 53 -3.79 -4.72 30.00
CA ALA A 53 -4.26 -5.43 28.80
C ALA A 53 -5.08 -4.55 27.83
N VAL A 54 -5.27 -3.26 28.13
CA VAL A 54 -5.87 -2.30 27.22
C VAL A 54 -4.77 -1.53 26.52
N MET A 55 -4.45 -1.92 25.28
CA MET A 55 -3.37 -1.36 24.49
C MET A 55 -3.87 -0.30 23.51
N SER A 56 -3.08 0.74 23.33
CA SER A 56 -3.33 1.80 22.36
C SER A 56 -2.55 1.53 21.07
N THR A 57 -3.26 1.47 19.95
CA THR A 57 -2.64 1.52 18.61
C THR A 57 -3.09 2.80 17.92
N HIS A 58 -2.37 3.86 18.18
CA HIS A 58 -2.64 5.18 17.61
C HIS A 58 -1.86 5.42 16.32
N ASP A 59 -2.12 6.55 15.66
CA ASP A 59 -1.42 6.93 14.45
C ASP A 59 0.08 7.09 14.70
N VAL A 60 0.86 6.51 13.81
CA VAL A 60 2.33 6.51 13.84
C VAL A 60 2.86 6.91 12.44
N PRO A 61 4.10 7.38 12.32
CA PRO A 61 4.68 7.82 11.06
C PRO A 61 4.61 6.75 9.96
N ASN A 62 4.85 5.50 10.33
CA ASN A 62 4.70 4.35 9.43
C ASN A 62 4.23 3.11 10.22
N ILE A 63 3.60 2.16 9.51
CA ILE A 63 2.99 0.97 10.11
C ILE A 63 3.99 0.07 10.85
N TYR A 64 5.28 0.14 10.52
CA TYR A 64 6.31 -0.69 11.11
C TYR A 64 6.63 -0.29 12.56
N HIS A 65 6.16 0.87 13.03
CA HIS A 65 6.21 1.26 14.45
C HIS A 65 5.19 0.53 15.32
N VAL A 66 4.13 -0.05 14.74
CA VAL A 66 3.05 -0.69 15.52
C VAL A 66 3.55 -1.86 16.38
N PRO A 67 4.38 -2.82 15.88
CA PRO A 67 4.92 -3.87 16.73
C PRO A 67 5.78 -3.34 17.88
N LEU A 68 6.55 -2.28 17.65
CA LEU A 68 7.37 -1.63 18.67
C LEU A 68 6.50 -1.00 19.76
N MET A 69 5.45 -0.30 19.36
CA MET A 69 4.47 0.32 20.26
C MET A 69 3.77 -0.73 21.14
N LEU A 70 3.42 -1.88 20.58
CA LEU A 70 2.79 -2.98 21.33
C LEU A 70 3.78 -3.63 22.30
N GLN A 71 5.04 -3.81 21.89
CA GLN A 71 6.11 -4.30 22.77
C GLN A 71 6.34 -3.35 23.95
N GLU A 72 6.44 -2.04 23.71
CA GLU A 72 6.62 -1.02 24.74
C GLU A 72 5.48 -0.97 25.76
N GLN A 73 4.27 -1.37 25.35
CA GLN A 73 3.11 -1.47 26.23
C GLN A 73 3.02 -2.81 26.98
N GLY A 74 4.02 -3.69 26.85
CA GLY A 74 4.09 -4.95 27.60
C GLY A 74 3.29 -6.11 26.99
N LEU A 75 3.02 -6.10 25.67
CA LEU A 75 2.30 -7.19 25.00
C LEU A 75 2.95 -8.56 25.25
N CYS A 76 4.28 -8.63 25.21
CA CYS A 76 5.04 -9.85 25.44
C CYS A 76 4.82 -10.41 26.84
N ASP A 77 4.84 -9.55 27.86
CA ASP A 77 4.66 -9.95 29.25
C ASP A 77 3.26 -10.55 29.49
N ILE A 78 2.23 -9.93 28.87
CA ILE A 78 0.85 -10.42 28.97
C ILE A 78 0.68 -11.77 28.28
N LEU A 79 1.37 -11.98 27.15
CA LEU A 79 1.34 -13.24 26.40
C LEU A 79 2.24 -14.31 27.01
N GLY A 80 3.05 -13.98 28.02
CA GLY A 80 4.04 -14.91 28.62
C GLY A 80 5.17 -15.27 27.66
N VAL A 81 5.48 -14.41 26.69
CA VAL A 81 6.56 -14.59 25.72
C VAL A 81 7.75 -13.76 26.18
N ASP A 82 8.90 -14.42 26.34
CA ASP A 82 10.14 -13.72 26.65
C ASP A 82 10.69 -13.00 25.41
N CYS A 83 10.32 -11.72 25.28
CA CYS A 83 10.82 -10.85 24.22
C CYS A 83 12.14 -10.14 24.60
N HIS A 84 12.62 -10.30 25.83
CA HIS A 84 13.83 -9.63 26.33
C HIS A 84 15.08 -10.47 26.12
N ALA A 85 14.94 -11.82 26.06
CA ALA A 85 16.06 -12.75 25.92
C ALA A 85 16.81 -12.67 24.58
N THR A 86 16.17 -12.13 23.55
CA THR A 86 16.73 -12.06 22.19
C THR A 86 16.39 -10.74 21.58
N ASP A 87 16.76 -9.63 21.86
CA ASP A 87 16.48 -8.35 21.17
C ASP A 87 15.71 -8.53 19.83
N LEU A 88 14.55 -9.22 19.95
CA LEU A 88 13.81 -9.86 18.86
C LEU A 88 13.38 -8.86 17.79
N LEU A 89 13.18 -7.60 18.18
CA LEU A 89 12.77 -6.53 17.29
C LEU A 89 13.89 -5.53 16.95
N LYS A 90 15.15 -5.85 17.21
CA LYS A 90 16.26 -4.94 16.95
C LYS A 90 16.35 -4.53 15.48
N ASP A 91 16.38 -5.50 14.58
CA ASP A 91 16.47 -5.24 13.15
C ASP A 91 15.20 -4.57 12.63
N TRP A 92 14.05 -5.00 13.17
CA TRP A 92 12.76 -4.35 12.87
C TRP A 92 12.72 -2.89 13.32
N LYS A 93 13.21 -2.60 14.51
CA LYS A 93 13.33 -1.23 15.03
C LYS A 93 14.22 -0.40 14.13
N THR A 94 15.39 -0.90 13.77
CA THR A 94 16.31 -0.23 12.85
C THR A 94 15.62 0.09 11.53
N MET A 95 14.93 -0.87 10.92
CA MET A 95 14.17 -0.69 9.68
C MET A 95 13.07 0.36 9.82
N ALA A 96 12.25 0.30 10.90
CA ALA A 96 11.13 1.21 11.11
C ALA A 96 11.59 2.68 11.21
N TYR A 97 12.65 2.93 11.97
CA TYR A 97 13.22 4.28 12.11
C TYR A 97 14.00 4.73 10.87
N HIS A 98 14.65 3.80 10.18
CA HIS A 98 15.33 4.11 8.93
C HIS A 98 14.36 4.66 7.88
N LEU A 99 13.19 4.04 7.74
CA LEU A 99 12.15 4.49 6.82
C LEU A 99 11.73 5.95 7.07
N ASP A 100 11.71 6.40 8.32
CA ASP A 100 11.36 7.78 8.67
C ASP A 100 12.43 8.79 8.25
N THR A 101 13.67 8.34 8.04
CA THR A 101 14.82 9.19 7.68
C THR A 101 15.08 9.29 6.18
N LEU A 102 14.38 8.51 5.36
CA LEU A 102 14.57 8.52 3.91
C LEU A 102 14.12 9.85 3.29
N THR A 103 15.03 10.53 2.61
CA THR A 103 14.81 11.84 1.97
C THR A 103 14.93 11.81 0.47
N GLU A 104 15.85 10.99 -0.07
CA GLU A 104 16.05 10.88 -1.50
C GLU A 104 14.90 10.09 -2.13
N ALA A 105 14.13 10.76 -2.99
CA ALA A 105 12.97 10.18 -3.63
C ALA A 105 13.33 9.28 -4.82
N VAL A 106 12.51 8.26 -5.06
CA VAL A 106 12.41 7.53 -6.32
C VAL A 106 10.96 7.58 -6.79
N HIS A 107 10.75 8.01 -8.02
CA HIS A 107 9.43 8.17 -8.63
C HIS A 107 9.09 6.97 -9.51
N ILE A 108 8.02 6.26 -9.18
CA ILE A 108 7.51 5.14 -9.98
C ILE A 108 6.16 5.51 -10.56
N ALA A 109 6.09 5.62 -11.90
CA ALA A 109 4.83 5.78 -12.61
C ALA A 109 4.03 4.47 -12.56
N MET A 110 2.94 4.45 -11.84
CA MET A 110 1.99 3.34 -11.78
C MET A 110 0.90 3.56 -12.83
N VAL A 111 1.03 2.89 -13.98
CA VAL A 111 0.09 3.04 -15.10
C VAL A 111 -0.98 1.96 -15.01
N GLY A 112 -2.17 2.32 -14.56
CA GLY A 112 -3.22 1.35 -14.27
C GLY A 112 -4.64 1.87 -14.52
N LYS A 113 -5.60 1.10 -14.05
CA LYS A 113 -7.00 1.47 -13.87
C LYS A 113 -7.26 1.71 -12.38
N TYR A 114 -8.34 2.41 -12.05
CA TYR A 114 -8.74 2.62 -10.64
C TYR A 114 -7.65 3.29 -9.80
N THR A 115 -6.99 4.26 -10.36
CA THR A 115 -5.92 5.02 -9.70
C THR A 115 -6.39 5.73 -8.42
N ASP A 116 -7.70 5.99 -8.30
CA ASP A 116 -8.34 6.54 -7.10
C ASP A 116 -8.51 5.51 -5.96
N LEU A 117 -8.35 4.20 -6.24
CA LEU A 117 -8.51 3.10 -5.28
C LEU A 117 -7.16 2.42 -5.02
N SER A 118 -6.29 3.07 -4.29
CA SER A 118 -4.95 2.55 -3.95
C SER A 118 -4.99 1.16 -3.30
N ASP A 119 -6.07 0.83 -2.57
CA ASP A 119 -6.22 -0.48 -1.92
C ASP A 119 -6.25 -1.66 -2.90
N ALA A 120 -6.68 -1.44 -4.16
CA ALA A 120 -6.63 -2.47 -5.19
C ALA A 120 -5.20 -2.95 -5.52
N TYR A 121 -4.21 -2.11 -5.25
CA TYR A 121 -2.80 -2.37 -5.55
C TYR A 121 -1.93 -2.49 -4.30
N LEU A 122 -2.52 -2.73 -3.13
CA LEU A 122 -1.81 -2.70 -1.85
C LEU A 122 -0.56 -3.61 -1.83
N SER A 123 -0.64 -4.82 -2.40
CA SER A 123 0.50 -5.74 -2.46
C SER A 123 1.65 -5.18 -3.32
N VAL A 124 1.33 -4.56 -4.44
CA VAL A 124 2.32 -3.93 -5.33
C VAL A 124 2.95 -2.73 -4.64
N ILE A 125 2.14 -1.87 -4.03
CA ILE A 125 2.61 -0.71 -3.25
C ILE A 125 3.56 -1.15 -2.13
N LYS A 126 3.20 -2.19 -1.37
CA LYS A 126 4.06 -2.70 -0.29
C LYS A 126 5.35 -3.31 -0.81
N SER A 127 5.30 -4.02 -1.93
CA SER A 127 6.51 -4.57 -2.56
C SER A 127 7.45 -3.45 -3.03
N LEU A 128 6.91 -2.39 -3.66
CA LEU A 128 7.69 -1.22 -4.05
C LEU A 128 8.27 -0.48 -2.84
N GLN A 129 7.49 -0.35 -1.74
CA GLN A 129 7.99 0.25 -0.50
C GLN A 129 9.17 -0.54 0.06
N HIS A 130 9.06 -1.87 0.13
CA HIS A 130 10.16 -2.72 0.61
C HIS A 130 11.39 -2.63 -0.30
N ALA A 131 11.20 -2.61 -1.61
CA ALA A 131 12.30 -2.45 -2.56
C ALA A 131 12.99 -1.08 -2.42
N ALA A 132 12.21 0.00 -2.29
CA ALA A 132 12.75 1.34 -2.10
C ALA A 132 13.53 1.46 -0.78
N MET A 133 13.01 0.89 0.32
CA MET A 133 13.72 0.82 1.60
C MET A 133 15.07 0.09 1.48
N ALA A 134 15.10 -1.02 0.72
CA ALA A 134 16.32 -1.81 0.54
C ALA A 134 17.44 -1.08 -0.22
N VAL A 135 17.10 -0.02 -0.93
CA VAL A 135 18.04 0.84 -1.69
C VAL A 135 18.12 2.26 -1.15
N ASP A 136 17.66 2.48 0.08
CA ASP A 136 17.70 3.77 0.77
C ASP A 136 16.98 4.90 0.01
N ARG A 137 15.80 4.62 -0.54
CA ARG A 137 14.99 5.58 -1.27
C ARG A 137 13.61 5.74 -0.67
N LYS A 138 13.09 6.98 -0.70
CA LYS A 138 11.71 7.30 -0.39
C LYS A 138 10.85 7.07 -1.62
N LEU A 139 9.97 6.07 -1.58
CA LEU A 139 9.05 5.79 -2.68
C LEU A 139 8.03 6.92 -2.85
N ILE A 140 7.90 7.41 -4.08
CA ILE A 140 6.79 8.23 -4.57
C ILE A 140 6.13 7.48 -5.71
N ILE A 141 4.81 7.27 -5.62
CA ILE A 141 4.03 6.63 -6.68
C ILE A 141 3.26 7.72 -7.42
N ASP A 142 3.59 7.89 -8.68
CA ASP A 142 2.88 8.78 -9.60
C ASP A 142 1.79 7.97 -10.31
N TRP A 143 0.55 8.17 -9.89
CA TRP A 143 -0.60 7.44 -10.40
C TRP A 143 -1.03 7.97 -11.75
N ILE A 144 -1.06 7.12 -12.76
CA ILE A 144 -1.44 7.46 -14.12
C ILE A 144 -2.60 6.57 -14.56
N GLU A 145 -3.77 7.18 -14.82
CA GLU A 145 -4.86 6.48 -15.48
C GLU A 145 -4.46 6.15 -16.92
N ALA A 146 -4.43 4.87 -17.25
CA ALA A 146 -3.89 4.39 -18.52
C ALA A 146 -4.58 5.01 -19.75
N SER A 147 -5.90 5.23 -19.68
CA SER A 147 -6.67 5.84 -20.78
C SER A 147 -6.17 7.25 -21.12
N HIS A 148 -5.60 7.99 -20.17
CA HIS A 148 -5.07 9.34 -20.42
C HIS A 148 -3.79 9.34 -21.28
N LEU A 149 -3.18 8.19 -21.50
CA LEU A 149 -2.03 8.06 -22.40
C LEU A 149 -2.41 7.66 -23.83
N GLU A 150 -3.70 7.38 -24.10
CA GLU A 150 -4.20 7.02 -25.42
C GLU A 150 -4.21 8.22 -26.36
N SER A 151 -3.91 7.98 -27.63
CA SER A 151 -3.78 9.04 -28.64
C SER A 151 -5.11 9.74 -28.96
N ASP A 152 -6.25 9.09 -28.71
CA ASP A 152 -7.59 9.59 -28.97
C ASP A 152 -8.29 10.13 -27.70
N TRP A 153 -7.55 10.27 -26.59
CA TRP A 153 -8.08 10.86 -25.35
C TRP A 153 -8.50 12.31 -25.57
N LYS A 154 -9.74 12.63 -25.22
CA LYS A 154 -10.36 13.92 -25.60
C LYS A 154 -9.96 15.10 -24.72
N ASN A 155 -9.51 14.85 -23.50
CA ASN A 155 -9.09 15.91 -22.57
C ASN A 155 -7.57 16.12 -22.68
N GLU A 156 -7.17 17.14 -23.42
CA GLU A 156 -5.75 17.46 -23.67
C GLU A 156 -4.98 17.80 -22.38
N GLU A 157 -5.63 18.39 -21.36
CA GLU A 157 -4.98 18.73 -20.09
C GLU A 157 -4.65 17.47 -19.30
N GLU A 158 -5.58 16.51 -19.20
CA GLU A 158 -5.37 15.22 -18.52
C GLU A 158 -4.30 14.41 -19.25
N GLN A 159 -4.34 14.38 -20.59
CA GLN A 159 -3.35 13.71 -21.40
C GLN A 159 -1.95 14.30 -21.21
N ALA A 160 -1.81 15.63 -21.29
CA ALA A 160 -0.55 16.31 -21.09
C ALA A 160 0.01 16.10 -19.67
N SER A 161 -0.86 16.10 -18.66
CA SER A 161 -0.50 15.82 -17.28
C SER A 161 0.02 14.38 -17.12
N ALA A 162 -0.69 13.38 -17.66
CA ALA A 162 -0.29 11.97 -17.61
C ALA A 162 1.07 11.74 -18.27
N TRP A 163 1.28 12.28 -19.46
CA TRP A 163 2.58 12.22 -20.14
C TRP A 163 3.70 12.96 -19.40
N SER A 164 3.39 14.09 -18.75
CA SER A 164 4.36 14.82 -17.94
C SER A 164 4.81 14.00 -16.72
N MET A 165 3.88 13.33 -16.04
CA MET A 165 4.19 12.43 -14.92
C MET A 165 5.03 11.25 -15.38
N LEU A 166 4.63 10.58 -16.48
CA LEU A 166 5.36 9.45 -17.04
C LEU A 166 6.81 9.80 -17.40
N LYS A 167 7.01 10.97 -17.99
CA LYS A 167 8.35 11.45 -18.40
C LYS A 167 9.27 11.84 -17.24
N LYS A 168 8.73 12.12 -16.07
CA LYS A 168 9.49 12.47 -14.87
C LYS A 168 9.82 11.28 -13.99
N ALA A 169 9.18 10.14 -14.21
CA ALA A 169 9.37 8.96 -13.39
C ALA A 169 10.72 8.29 -13.65
N ASP A 170 11.31 7.75 -12.59
CA ASP A 170 12.54 6.96 -12.63
C ASP A 170 12.30 5.53 -13.11
N GLY A 171 11.06 5.07 -13.06
CA GLY A 171 10.64 3.76 -13.54
C GLY A 171 9.13 3.70 -13.80
N VAL A 172 8.73 2.74 -14.63
CA VAL A 172 7.33 2.50 -15.02
C VAL A 172 6.89 1.13 -14.54
N LEU A 173 5.76 1.08 -13.85
CA LEU A 173 5.12 -0.17 -13.47
C LEU A 173 3.71 -0.24 -14.06
N VAL A 174 3.43 -1.32 -14.81
CA VAL A 174 2.09 -1.63 -15.30
C VAL A 174 1.59 -2.86 -14.55
N PRO A 175 0.62 -2.72 -13.64
CA PRO A 175 0.10 -3.83 -12.84
C PRO A 175 -0.84 -4.72 -13.65
N GLY A 176 -1.27 -5.82 -13.02
CA GLY A 176 -2.34 -6.67 -13.52
C GLY A 176 -3.69 -5.95 -13.57
N GLY A 177 -4.62 -6.49 -14.35
CA GLY A 177 -5.99 -6.00 -14.48
C GLY A 177 -6.72 -6.78 -15.54
N PHE A 178 -8.05 -6.59 -15.62
CA PHE A 178 -8.92 -7.24 -16.60
C PHE A 178 -9.64 -6.20 -17.47
N GLY A 179 -10.09 -6.66 -18.65
CA GLY A 179 -10.85 -5.85 -19.62
C GLY A 179 -9.96 -4.95 -20.46
N ASP A 180 -10.54 -4.35 -21.46
CA ASP A 180 -9.94 -3.66 -22.61
C ASP A 180 -9.63 -2.18 -22.39
N ARG A 181 -10.25 -1.52 -21.40
CA ARG A 181 -10.05 -0.08 -21.15
C ARG A 181 -8.60 0.24 -20.79
N GLY A 182 -8.01 1.18 -21.49
CA GLY A 182 -6.66 1.69 -21.23
C GLY A 182 -5.55 0.79 -21.73
N ILE A 183 -5.83 -0.20 -22.59
CA ILE A 183 -4.81 -1.12 -23.14
C ILE A 183 -3.82 -0.36 -24.01
N GLU A 184 -4.28 0.44 -24.94
CA GLU A 184 -3.41 1.21 -25.83
C GLU A 184 -2.55 2.23 -25.06
N GLY A 185 -3.10 2.82 -23.99
CA GLY A 185 -2.32 3.70 -23.10
C GLY A 185 -1.23 2.96 -22.31
N LYS A 186 -1.47 1.71 -21.89
CA LYS A 186 -0.43 0.87 -21.28
C LYS A 186 0.63 0.45 -22.29
N ILE A 187 0.22 0.14 -23.53
CA ILE A 187 1.16 -0.13 -24.63
C ILE A 187 2.01 1.10 -24.92
N ALA A 188 1.41 2.30 -24.93
CA ALA A 188 2.12 3.56 -25.10
C ALA A 188 3.13 3.81 -23.97
N ALA A 189 2.79 3.49 -22.72
CA ALA A 189 3.72 3.56 -21.59
C ALA A 189 4.89 2.58 -21.73
N ALA A 190 4.63 1.34 -22.17
CA ALA A 190 5.66 0.34 -22.44
C ALA A 190 6.58 0.79 -23.60
N HIS A 191 6.01 1.35 -24.66
CA HIS A 191 6.76 1.94 -25.78
C HIS A 191 7.68 3.07 -25.32
N TYR A 192 7.14 4.00 -24.52
CA TYR A 192 7.96 5.08 -23.94
C TYR A 192 9.11 4.51 -23.12
N ALA A 193 8.83 3.60 -22.20
CA ALA A 193 9.87 3.02 -21.34
C ALA A 193 10.98 2.33 -22.14
N ARG A 194 10.63 1.53 -23.17
CA ARG A 194 11.60 0.86 -24.04
C ARG A 194 12.43 1.84 -24.84
N THR A 195 11.81 2.85 -25.45
CA THR A 195 12.51 3.79 -26.34
C THR A 195 13.38 4.80 -25.61
N THR A 196 13.02 5.13 -24.37
CA THR A 196 13.81 6.01 -23.49
C THR A 196 14.76 5.27 -22.55
N GLN A 197 14.75 3.93 -22.58
CA GLN A 197 15.51 3.07 -21.64
C GLN A 197 15.16 3.31 -20.17
N THR A 198 13.92 3.74 -19.90
CA THR A 198 13.38 3.85 -18.55
C THR A 198 13.07 2.43 -18.02
N PRO A 199 13.48 2.07 -16.79
CA PRO A 199 13.14 0.79 -16.19
C PRO A 199 11.63 0.50 -16.24
N TYR A 200 11.26 -0.71 -16.67
CA TYR A 200 9.87 -1.13 -16.83
C TYR A 200 9.62 -2.45 -16.12
N LEU A 201 8.52 -2.51 -15.34
CA LEU A 201 8.02 -3.75 -14.75
C LEU A 201 6.56 -3.97 -15.14
N GLY A 202 6.29 -5.01 -15.91
CA GLY A 202 4.94 -5.46 -16.27
C GLY A 202 4.53 -6.68 -15.46
N ILE A 203 3.41 -6.61 -14.75
CA ILE A 203 2.87 -7.72 -13.97
C ILE A 203 1.58 -8.22 -14.64
N CYS A 204 1.48 -9.53 -14.96
CA CYS A 204 0.32 -10.13 -15.60
C CYS A 204 -0.05 -9.38 -16.89
N LEU A 205 -1.12 -8.57 -16.89
CA LEU A 205 -1.49 -7.72 -18.03
C LEU A 205 -0.34 -6.80 -18.48
N GLY A 206 0.44 -6.29 -17.54
CA GLY A 206 1.60 -5.47 -17.86
C GLY A 206 2.67 -6.20 -18.69
N LEU A 207 2.87 -7.50 -18.47
CA LEU A 207 3.73 -8.33 -19.32
C LEU A 207 3.12 -8.54 -20.71
N GLN A 208 1.80 -8.77 -20.79
CA GLN A 208 1.11 -8.95 -22.07
C GLN A 208 1.23 -7.70 -22.94
N VAL A 209 0.95 -6.50 -22.40
CA VAL A 209 1.04 -5.26 -23.18
C VAL A 209 2.48 -4.93 -23.60
N ALA A 210 3.48 -5.27 -22.80
CA ALA A 210 4.88 -5.13 -23.20
C ALA A 210 5.25 -6.08 -24.37
N THR A 211 4.69 -7.29 -24.35
CA THR A 211 4.86 -8.26 -25.44
C THR A 211 4.20 -7.76 -26.74
N ILE A 212 2.96 -7.24 -26.63
CA ILE A 212 2.23 -6.67 -27.77
C ILE A 212 3.02 -5.47 -28.34
N GLU A 213 3.49 -4.58 -27.48
CA GLU A 213 4.30 -3.43 -27.89
C GLU A 213 5.54 -3.87 -28.68
N PHE A 214 6.27 -4.85 -28.14
CA PHE A 214 7.46 -5.37 -28.80
C PHE A 214 7.15 -6.01 -30.14
N CYS A 215 6.10 -6.80 -30.21
CA CYS A 215 5.65 -7.43 -31.47
C CYS A 215 5.30 -6.36 -32.52
N ARG A 216 4.55 -5.33 -32.14
CA ARG A 216 4.11 -4.27 -33.08
C ARG A 216 5.29 -3.42 -33.55
N ASN A 217 6.11 -2.93 -32.61
CA ASN A 217 7.07 -1.85 -32.89
C ASN A 217 8.51 -2.32 -33.14
N VAL A 218 8.85 -3.57 -32.79
CA VAL A 218 10.20 -4.13 -33.01
C VAL A 218 10.16 -5.21 -34.07
N LEU A 219 9.17 -6.11 -34.03
CA LEU A 219 9.06 -7.20 -35.01
C LEU A 219 8.23 -6.84 -36.25
N GLY A 220 7.55 -5.69 -36.27
CA GLY A 220 6.74 -5.22 -37.39
C GLY A 220 5.43 -6.00 -37.57
N LEU A 221 4.95 -6.66 -36.54
CA LEU A 221 3.66 -7.36 -36.51
C LEU A 221 2.55 -6.39 -36.11
N GLU A 222 2.14 -5.51 -37.02
CA GLU A 222 1.24 -4.37 -36.75
C GLU A 222 -0.08 -4.77 -36.09
N GLY A 223 -0.65 -5.96 -36.42
CA GLY A 223 -1.89 -6.47 -35.85
C GLY A 223 -1.72 -7.24 -34.53
N ALA A 224 -0.50 -7.39 -34.00
CA ALA A 224 -0.29 -8.19 -32.79
C ALA A 224 -1.14 -7.71 -31.63
N ASN A 225 -1.89 -8.62 -31.03
CA ASN A 225 -2.78 -8.35 -29.89
C ASN A 225 -2.91 -9.60 -29.02
N SER A 226 -3.69 -9.54 -27.95
CA SER A 226 -4.08 -10.69 -27.15
C SER A 226 -5.50 -11.11 -27.48
N THR A 227 -5.77 -12.41 -27.49
CA THR A 227 -7.14 -12.95 -27.60
C THR A 227 -8.06 -12.54 -26.43
N GLU A 228 -7.49 -11.96 -25.38
CA GLU A 228 -8.26 -11.37 -24.28
C GLU A 228 -8.95 -10.06 -24.69
N PHE A 229 -8.37 -9.33 -25.66
CA PHE A 229 -8.85 -8.01 -26.09
C PHE A 229 -9.37 -7.98 -27.54
N ASP A 230 -8.93 -8.96 -28.35
CA ASP A 230 -9.33 -9.11 -29.74
C ASP A 230 -9.48 -10.61 -30.02
N GLU A 231 -10.66 -11.02 -30.48
CA GLU A 231 -10.96 -12.42 -30.80
C GLU A 231 -10.15 -12.95 -32.00
N ASN A 232 -9.62 -12.05 -32.82
CA ASN A 232 -8.85 -12.36 -34.04
C ASN A 232 -7.56 -11.52 -34.11
N PRO A 233 -6.62 -11.74 -33.20
CA PRO A 233 -5.40 -10.93 -33.12
C PRO A 233 -4.42 -11.23 -34.27
#